data_92a1ae107dbfc1465cc6ad9ca15ce22c
#
_entry.id   92a1ae107dbfc1465cc6ad9ca15ce22c
#
_cell.length_a   1.000
_cell.length_b   1.000
_cell.length_c   1.000
_cell.angle_alpha   90.00
_cell.angle_beta   90.00
_cell.angle_gamma   90.00
#
_symmetry.space_group_name_H-M   'P 1'
#
loop_
_entity.id
_entity.type
_entity.pdbx_description
1 polymer ?
#
loop_
_entity_poly.entity_id
_entity_poly.type
_entity_poly.pdbx_seq_one_letter_code
_entity_poly.pdbx_strand_id
1 'polypeptide(L)' 'MKIGDLVINKTQPWPSPRLVVELHETAKALIGVLFECEVKYVHYKHLEVINESR' A
#
# COMPACT_ATOMS: atom_id res chain seq x y z
N MET A 1 5.98 -7.17 -1.33
CA MET A 1 4.65 -6.53 -1.37
C MET A 1 3.98 -6.87 -2.67
N LYS A 2 2.73 -7.25 -2.63
CA LYS A 2 2.03 -7.71 -3.82
C LYS A 2 0.56 -7.34 -3.73
N ILE A 3 -0.13 -7.45 -4.85
CA ILE A 3 -1.57 -7.16 -4.90
C ILE A 3 -2.29 -8.08 -3.94
N GLY A 4 -3.19 -7.49 -3.14
CA GLY A 4 -3.93 -8.22 -2.14
C GLY A 4 -3.37 -8.09 -0.74
N ASP A 5 -2.16 -7.55 -0.60
CA ASP A 5 -1.58 -7.34 0.72
C ASP A 5 -2.24 -6.16 1.40
N LEU A 6 -2.32 -6.24 2.72
CA LEU A 6 -2.75 -5.09 3.52
C LEU A 6 -1.51 -4.37 4.02
N VAL A 7 -1.52 -3.06 3.86
CA VAL A 7 -0.37 -2.23 4.24
C VAL A 7 -0.87 -1.02 5.01
N ILE A 8 0.03 -0.45 5.80
CA ILE A 8 -0.25 0.83 6.45
C ILE A 8 0.79 1.84 5.98
N ASN A 9 0.39 3.10 5.97
CA ASN A 9 1.30 4.19 5.64
C ASN A 9 1.92 4.68 6.94
N LYS A 10 3.22 4.47 7.07
CA LYS A 10 3.93 4.76 8.31
C LYS A 10 4.07 6.25 8.59
N THR A 11 3.80 7.08 7.61
CA THR A 11 3.96 8.52 7.79
C THR A 11 2.73 9.20 8.35
N GLN A 12 1.64 8.46 8.50
CA GLN A 12 0.40 9.03 8.97
C GLN A 12 0.27 8.86 10.49
N PRO A 13 -0.31 9.87 11.16
CA PRO A 13 -0.50 9.79 12.62
C PRO A 13 -1.44 8.64 13.00
N TRP A 14 -2.44 8.37 12.17
CA TRP A 14 -3.36 7.27 12.42
C TRP A 14 -3.34 6.35 11.21
N PRO A 15 -2.34 5.49 11.14
CA PRO A 15 -2.25 4.60 9.99
C PRO A 15 -3.43 3.64 9.97
N SER A 16 -4.09 3.59 8.81
CA SER A 16 -5.18 2.67 8.60
C SER A 16 -4.77 1.68 7.53
N PRO A 17 -5.16 0.41 7.66
CA PRO A 17 -4.83 -0.56 6.63
C PRO A 17 -5.41 -0.17 5.28
N ARG A 18 -4.61 -0.34 4.24
CA ARG A 18 -5.04 -0.11 2.88
C ARG A 18 -4.71 -1.34 2.06
N LEU A 19 -5.53 -1.62 1.08
CA LEU A 19 -5.33 -2.78 0.24
C LEU A 19 -4.46 -2.40 -0.95
N VAL A 20 -3.44 -3.20 -1.21
CA VAL A 20 -2.63 -3.01 -2.41
C VAL A 20 -3.42 -3.53 -3.59
N VAL A 21 -3.70 -2.65 -4.55
CA VAL A 21 -4.52 -3.01 -5.71
C VAL A 21 -3.74 -2.95 -7.00
N GLU A 22 -2.55 -2.35 -7.00
CA GLU A 22 -1.79 -2.23 -8.23
C GLU A 22 -0.32 -2.07 -7.92
N LEU A 23 0.51 -2.64 -8.77
CA LEU A 23 1.96 -2.46 -8.71
C LEU A 23 2.38 -1.77 -9.99
N HIS A 24 3.12 -0.67 -9.86
CA HIS A 24 3.54 0.09 -11.02
C HIS A 24 4.64 -0.65 -11.75
N GLU A 25 4.49 -0.86 -13.02
CA GLU A 25 5.45 -1.67 -13.77
C GLU A 25 6.77 -0.97 -13.99
N THR A 26 6.73 0.30 -14.33
CA THR A 26 7.95 1.03 -14.62
C THR A 26 8.55 1.71 -13.41
N ALA A 27 7.71 2.17 -12.51
CA ALA A 27 8.18 2.78 -11.27
C ALA A 27 7.94 1.80 -10.14
N LYS A 28 8.84 0.84 -10.00
CA LYS A 28 8.64 -0.26 -9.06
C LYS A 28 8.59 0.19 -7.62
N ALA A 29 9.06 1.40 -7.35
CA ALA A 29 8.98 1.94 -6.01
C ALA A 29 7.58 2.41 -5.63
N LEU A 30 6.70 2.56 -6.61
CA LEU A 30 5.35 3.05 -6.36
C LEU A 30 4.37 1.90 -6.25
N ILE A 31 3.57 1.95 -5.18
CA ILE A 31 2.59 0.93 -4.90
C ILE A 31 1.22 1.58 -4.92
N GLY A 32 0.30 1.03 -5.70
CA GLY A 32 -1.06 1.54 -5.76
C GLY A 32 -1.90 0.94 -4.66
N VAL A 33 -2.42 1.80 -3.79
CA VAL A 33 -3.26 1.35 -2.69
C VAL A 33 -4.64 1.98 -2.82
N LEU A 34 -5.63 1.24 -2.37
CA LEU A 34 -7.00 1.73 -2.40
C LEU A 34 -7.21 2.66 -1.22
N PHE A 35 -7.56 3.90 -1.52
CA PHE A 35 -7.79 4.91 -0.50
C PHE A 35 -9.20 5.48 -0.73
N GLU A 36 -10.12 5.08 0.11
CA GLU A 36 -11.52 5.41 -0.05
C GLU A 36 -11.98 4.94 -1.41
N CYS A 37 -12.34 5.71 -2.32
CA CYS A 37 -12.80 5.24 -3.60
C CYS A 37 -11.79 5.47 -4.72
N GLU A 38 -10.52 5.67 -4.37
CA GLU A 38 -9.51 5.96 -5.39
C GLU A 38 -8.25 5.17 -5.13
N VAL A 39 -7.45 5.05 -6.17
CA VAL A 39 -6.14 4.43 -6.06
C VAL A 39 -5.12 5.55 -5.90
N LYS A 40 -4.30 5.43 -4.88
CA LYS A 40 -3.22 6.37 -4.62
C LYS A 40 -1.90 5.64 -4.72
N TYR A 41 -0.90 6.28 -5.29
CA TYR A 41 0.43 5.69 -5.43
C TYR A 41 1.34 6.22 -4.35
N VAL A 42 1.92 5.31 -3.58
CA VAL A 42 2.77 5.67 -2.44
C VAL A 42 4.07 4.89 -2.57
N HIS A 43 5.17 5.54 -2.23
CA HIS A 43 6.47 4.88 -2.28
C HIS A 43 6.50 3.77 -1.24
N TYR A 44 7.06 2.61 -1.59
CA TYR A 44 7.04 1.45 -0.71
C TYR A 44 7.76 1.71 0.62
N LYS A 45 8.69 2.67 0.65
CA LYS A 45 9.38 3.00 1.88
C LYS A 45 8.44 3.48 2.98
N HIS A 46 7.31 4.05 2.59
CA HIS A 46 6.35 4.58 3.55
C HIS A 46 5.28 3.57 3.92
N LEU A 47 5.39 2.36 3.39
CA LEU A 47 4.38 1.34 3.60
C LEU A 47 4.96 0.17 4.38
N GLU A 48 4.11 -0.42 5.20
CA GLU A 48 4.49 -1.62 5.94
C GLU A 48 3.40 -2.66 5.75
N VAL A 49 3.78 -3.85 5.36
CA VAL A 49 2.83 -4.95 5.17
C VAL A 49 2.43 -5.48 6.53
N ILE A 50 1.12 -5.54 6.75
CA ILE A 50 0.57 -6.04 8.01
C ILE A 50 -0.29 -7.28 7.78
N ASN A 51 -0.19 -7.87 6.60
CA ASN A 51 -0.98 -9.03 6.24
C ASN A 51 -0.50 -10.23 7.04
N GLU A 52 -1.34 -10.74 7.89
CA GLU A 52 -0.98 -11.82 8.77
C GLU A 52 -0.95 -13.15 8.09
N SER A 53 -1.76 -13.39 7.40
CA SER A 53 -2.02 -14.63 6.79
C SER A 53 -1.21 -15.77 7.12
N ARG A 54 -1.54 -15.84 7.20
CA ARG A 54 -1.48 -16.61 7.26
C ARG A 54 -1.65 -17.18 6.82
#